data_11e1634c5195699e14efe4a8f7343409
#
_entry.id   11e1634c5195699e14efe4a8f7343409
#
_cell.length_a   1.000
_cell.length_b   1.000
_cell.length_c   1.000
_cell.angle_alpha   90.00
_cell.angle_beta   90.00
_cell.angle_gamma   90.00
#
_symmetry.space_group_name_H-M   'P 1'
#
loop_
_entity.id
_entity.type
_entity.pdbx_description
1 polymer ?
#
loop_
_entity_poly.entity_id
_entity_poly.type
_entity_poly.pdbx_seq_one_letter_code
_entity_poly.pdbx_strand_id
1 'polypeptide(L)'
;MDVSLPYEPILFGIKLNMHMILEYLAFFIAFRYYVVLRKKSTDSISSNNRLSIIIGAIFGALFLSRFVAFLENPSLHIEQGWLAILNNKTIMGGLFGGLLGVELAKKVIGEKQSSGDLFTLPIILGIIIGRLGCFLAGIKEFTYGIETTSFLGMDLGDGVLRHPISLYEIVFLVLLFIVIKKLQKQPNRFENGTHFKIFMIAYFGFRFCIEFLK
;
A
#
# COMPACT_ATOMS: atom_id res chain seq x y z
N MET A 1 -13.64 -16.03 21.48
CA MET A 1 -12.17 -15.96 21.28
C MET A 1 -11.79 -14.51 21.46
N ASP A 2 -11.21 -14.17 22.58
CA ASP A 2 -10.67 -12.82 22.79
C ASP A 2 -9.37 -12.72 21.97
N VAL A 3 -9.44 -12.05 20.84
CA VAL A 3 -8.24 -11.77 20.04
C VAL A 3 -7.51 -10.61 20.69
N SER A 4 -6.51 -10.93 21.52
CA SER A 4 -5.63 -9.89 22.05
C SER A 4 -4.64 -9.44 20.96
N LEU A 5 -4.48 -8.13 20.84
CA LEU A 5 -3.43 -7.53 19.99
C LEU A 5 -2.16 -7.29 20.83
N PRO A 6 -0.98 -7.44 20.28
CA PRO A 6 -0.62 -7.95 18.94
C PRO A 6 -0.94 -9.44 18.75
N TYR A 7 -1.52 -9.80 17.60
CA TYR A 7 -1.88 -11.19 17.32
C TYR A 7 -0.69 -11.95 16.73
N GLU A 8 -0.05 -12.80 17.55
CA GLU A 8 1.10 -13.61 17.15
C GLU A 8 0.81 -15.10 17.45
N PRO A 9 0.16 -15.82 16.55
CA PRO A 9 -0.15 -17.23 16.75
C PRO A 9 1.14 -18.06 16.78
N ILE A 10 1.16 -19.08 17.67
CA ILE A 10 2.25 -20.03 17.75
C ILE A 10 1.87 -21.26 16.93
N LEU A 11 2.66 -21.56 15.90
CA LEU A 11 2.51 -22.75 15.08
C LEU A 11 3.79 -23.59 15.19
N PHE A 12 3.67 -24.85 15.59
CA PHE A 12 4.82 -25.76 15.81
C PHE A 12 5.93 -25.16 16.71
N GLY A 13 5.57 -24.39 17.74
CA GLY A 13 6.52 -23.75 18.64
C GLY A 13 7.17 -22.45 18.12
N ILE A 14 6.85 -22.02 16.91
CA ILE A 14 7.37 -20.80 16.28
C ILE A 14 6.29 -19.71 16.33
N LYS A 15 6.65 -18.53 16.87
CA LYS A 15 5.79 -17.34 16.80
C LYS A 15 5.75 -16.82 15.37
N LEU A 16 4.55 -16.73 14.80
CA LEU A 16 4.35 -16.22 13.45
C LEU A 16 4.15 -14.71 13.46
N ASN A 17 4.96 -14.01 12.68
CA ASN A 17 4.76 -12.59 12.42
C ASN A 17 3.65 -12.41 11.37
N MET A 18 2.41 -12.16 11.84
CA MET A 18 1.25 -12.01 10.95
C MET A 18 1.37 -10.83 10.00
N HIS A 19 2.03 -9.75 10.41
CA HIS A 19 2.30 -8.60 9.53
C HIS A 19 3.12 -9.02 8.31
N MET A 20 4.23 -9.73 8.53
CA MET A 20 5.11 -10.18 7.45
C MET A 20 4.41 -11.17 6.52
N ILE A 21 3.65 -12.12 7.08
CA ILE A 21 2.88 -13.10 6.29
C ILE A 21 1.87 -12.39 5.39
N LEU A 22 1.08 -11.45 5.94
CA LEU A 22 0.07 -10.73 5.18
C LEU A 22 0.70 -9.76 4.17
N GLU A 23 1.87 -9.23 4.44
CA GLU A 23 2.61 -8.41 3.47
C GLU A 23 3.01 -9.23 2.23
N TYR A 24 3.64 -10.41 2.40
CA TYR A 24 3.97 -11.28 1.27
C TYR A 24 2.71 -11.75 0.53
N LEU A 25 1.65 -12.08 1.28
CA LEU A 25 0.38 -12.47 0.70
C LEU A 25 -0.25 -11.33 -0.11
N ALA A 26 -0.13 -10.08 0.36
CA ALA A 26 -0.59 -8.89 -0.35
C ALA A 26 0.08 -8.75 -1.72
N PHE A 27 1.40 -8.88 -1.79
CA PHE A 27 2.14 -8.84 -3.05
C PHE A 27 1.71 -9.97 -3.99
N PHE A 28 1.61 -11.19 -3.47
CA PHE A 28 1.20 -12.35 -4.27
C PHE A 28 -0.21 -12.17 -4.84
N ILE A 29 -1.19 -11.83 -4.00
CA ILE A 29 -2.59 -11.66 -4.43
C ILE A 29 -2.72 -10.47 -5.39
N ALA A 30 -2.09 -9.33 -5.10
CA ALA A 30 -2.13 -8.17 -5.97
C ALA A 30 -1.54 -8.48 -7.35
N PHE A 31 -0.40 -9.18 -7.41
CA PHE A 31 0.21 -9.58 -8.66
C PHE A 31 -0.66 -10.58 -9.44
N ARG A 32 -1.23 -11.59 -8.76
CA ARG A 32 -2.16 -12.55 -9.39
C ARG A 32 -3.40 -11.84 -9.94
N TYR A 33 -3.94 -10.89 -9.20
CA TYR A 33 -5.10 -10.12 -9.65
C TYR A 33 -4.76 -9.24 -10.86
N TYR A 34 -3.59 -8.59 -10.86
CA TYR A 34 -3.09 -7.87 -12.04
C TYR A 34 -3.00 -8.78 -13.28
N VAL A 35 -2.44 -9.97 -13.15
CA VAL A 35 -2.32 -10.93 -14.27
C VAL A 35 -3.70 -11.32 -14.81
N VAL A 36 -4.67 -11.56 -13.93
CA VAL A 36 -6.06 -11.87 -14.33
C VAL A 36 -6.71 -10.69 -15.05
N LEU A 37 -6.57 -9.47 -14.54
CA LEU A 37 -7.11 -8.28 -15.20
C LEU A 37 -6.48 -8.05 -16.56
N ARG A 38 -5.17 -8.20 -16.68
CA ARG A 38 -4.45 -8.04 -17.95
C ARG A 38 -4.93 -9.04 -19.01
N LYS A 39 -5.15 -10.30 -18.63
CA LYS A 39 -5.67 -11.32 -19.56
C LYS A 39 -7.08 -11.03 -20.06
N LYS A 40 -7.88 -10.26 -19.29
CA LYS A 40 -9.25 -9.87 -19.64
C LYS A 40 -9.34 -8.54 -20.35
N SER A 41 -8.28 -7.77 -20.38
CA SER A 41 -8.23 -6.45 -21.03
C SER A 41 -7.52 -6.53 -22.38
N THR A 42 -7.88 -5.61 -23.28
CA THR A 42 -7.11 -5.34 -24.50
C THR A 42 -5.94 -4.41 -24.14
N ASP A 43 -4.86 -4.98 -23.57
CA ASP A 43 -3.66 -4.21 -23.25
C ASP A 43 -2.89 -3.91 -24.52
N SER A 44 -2.83 -2.64 -24.91
CA SER A 44 -2.12 -2.16 -26.08
C SER A 44 -0.60 -2.09 -25.93
N ILE A 45 -0.09 -2.20 -24.67
CA ILE A 45 1.33 -2.17 -24.36
C ILE A 45 1.93 -3.58 -24.53
N SER A 46 3.00 -3.69 -25.30
CA SER A 46 3.70 -4.95 -25.54
C SER A 46 4.18 -5.59 -24.21
N SER A 47 4.35 -6.93 -24.20
CA SER A 47 4.78 -7.64 -22.99
C SER A 47 6.18 -7.21 -22.51
N ASN A 48 7.09 -6.89 -23.44
CA ASN A 48 8.44 -6.42 -23.10
C ASN A 48 8.39 -5.02 -22.46
N ASN A 49 7.60 -4.09 -23.05
CA ASN A 49 7.41 -2.76 -22.47
C ASN A 49 6.75 -2.84 -21.11
N ARG A 50 5.76 -3.72 -20.92
CA ARG A 50 5.14 -3.97 -19.61
C ARG A 50 6.13 -4.46 -18.57
N LEU A 51 7.03 -5.38 -18.95
CA LEU A 51 8.07 -5.86 -18.04
C LEU A 51 8.98 -4.71 -17.60
N SER A 52 9.44 -3.89 -18.54
CA SER A 52 10.28 -2.73 -18.26
C SER A 52 9.57 -1.73 -17.33
N ILE A 53 8.27 -1.46 -17.55
CA ILE A 53 7.45 -0.61 -16.70
C ILE A 53 7.33 -1.18 -15.28
N ILE A 54 7.10 -2.48 -15.13
CA ILE A 54 7.01 -3.15 -13.81
C ILE A 54 8.34 -3.08 -13.09
N ILE A 55 9.45 -3.33 -13.78
CA ILE A 55 10.79 -3.22 -13.21
C ILE A 55 11.05 -1.79 -12.73
N GLY A 56 10.74 -0.78 -13.56
CA GLY A 56 10.85 0.62 -13.18
C GLY A 56 9.99 0.96 -11.95
N ALA A 57 8.75 0.47 -11.89
CA ALA A 57 7.88 0.65 -10.74
C ALA A 57 8.47 0.05 -9.46
N ILE A 58 9.01 -1.18 -9.54
CA ILE A 58 9.62 -1.87 -8.39
C ILE A 58 10.84 -1.09 -7.88
N PHE A 59 11.78 -0.73 -8.76
CA PHE A 59 12.97 0.01 -8.36
C PHE A 59 12.61 1.39 -7.76
N GLY A 60 11.72 2.13 -8.42
CA GLY A 60 11.26 3.43 -7.93
C GLY A 60 10.57 3.31 -6.57
N ALA A 61 9.66 2.34 -6.40
CA ALA A 61 8.96 2.09 -5.14
C ALA A 61 9.93 1.68 -4.02
N LEU A 62 10.86 0.75 -4.29
CA LEU A 62 11.85 0.29 -3.33
C LEU A 62 12.77 1.42 -2.87
N PHE A 63 13.22 2.25 -3.78
CA PHE A 63 14.13 3.36 -3.46
C PHE A 63 13.40 4.45 -2.67
N LEU A 64 12.31 5.01 -3.21
CA LEU A 64 11.65 6.14 -2.57
C LEU A 64 10.92 5.76 -1.27
N SER A 65 10.42 4.55 -1.12
CA SER A 65 9.79 4.14 0.15
C SER A 65 10.77 4.20 1.32
N ARG A 66 12.02 3.82 1.10
CA ARG A 66 13.07 3.87 2.11
C ARG A 66 13.65 5.26 2.29
N PHE A 67 13.83 5.97 1.19
CA PHE A 67 14.35 7.35 1.22
C PHE A 67 13.40 8.28 1.99
N VAL A 68 12.09 8.18 1.76
CA VAL A 68 11.09 8.95 2.51
C VAL A 68 11.06 8.52 3.98
N ALA A 69 11.12 7.21 4.28
CA ALA A 69 11.21 6.74 5.66
C ALA A 69 12.45 7.30 6.39
N PHE A 70 13.59 7.37 5.71
CA PHE A 70 14.79 8.01 6.24
C PHE A 70 14.57 9.50 6.53
N LEU A 71 13.92 10.24 5.62
CA LEU A 71 13.65 11.67 5.80
C LEU A 71 12.65 11.95 6.93
N GLU A 72 11.71 11.04 7.19
CA GLU A 72 10.75 11.17 8.31
C GLU A 72 11.44 11.06 9.68
N ASN A 73 12.43 10.18 9.82
CA ASN A 73 13.13 9.92 11.09
C ASN A 73 14.65 9.72 10.91
N PRO A 74 15.42 10.76 10.55
CA PRO A 74 16.86 10.61 10.27
C PRO A 74 17.66 10.14 11.49
N SER A 75 17.35 10.65 12.69
CA SER A 75 18.04 10.30 13.93
C SER A 75 17.95 8.81 14.26
N LEU A 76 16.74 8.24 14.14
CA LEU A 76 16.50 6.81 14.38
C LEU A 76 17.38 5.93 13.49
N HIS A 77 17.55 6.32 12.22
CA HIS A 77 18.33 5.56 11.25
C HIS A 77 19.83 5.68 11.48
N ILE A 78 20.29 6.83 11.97
CA ILE A 78 21.71 7.04 12.32
C ILE A 78 22.08 6.22 13.56
N GLU A 79 21.21 6.18 14.57
CA GLU A 79 21.43 5.43 15.81
C GLU A 79 21.37 3.90 15.62
N GLN A 80 20.42 3.41 14.81
CA GLN A 80 20.22 1.97 14.56
C GLN A 80 21.09 1.41 13.43
N GLY A 81 21.83 2.28 12.74
CA GLY A 81 22.70 1.92 11.63
C GLY A 81 21.99 1.66 10.31
N TRP A 82 22.78 1.37 9.27
CA TRP A 82 22.28 1.23 7.89
C TRP A 82 21.23 0.13 7.68
N LEU A 83 21.18 -0.88 8.53
CA LEU A 83 20.13 -1.93 8.47
C LEU A 83 18.74 -1.38 8.76
N ALA A 84 18.62 -0.35 9.58
CA ALA A 84 17.33 0.31 9.83
C ALA A 84 16.75 0.95 8.57
N ILE A 85 17.61 1.46 7.69
CA ILE A 85 17.18 2.04 6.39
C ILE A 85 16.55 0.97 5.50
N LEU A 86 17.03 -0.27 5.57
CA LEU A 86 16.47 -1.37 4.78
C LEU A 86 15.12 -1.86 5.30
N ASN A 87 14.91 -1.80 6.62
CA ASN A 87 13.70 -2.32 7.26
C ASN A 87 12.54 -1.32 7.25
N ASN A 88 12.85 -0.02 7.38
CA ASN A 88 11.84 1.02 7.40
C ASN A 88 11.39 1.40 5.98
N LYS A 89 10.08 1.53 5.80
CA LYS A 89 9.47 1.85 4.50
C LYS A 89 8.16 2.61 4.70
N THR A 90 7.84 3.48 3.76
CA THR A 90 6.57 4.21 3.73
C THR A 90 5.76 3.85 2.49
N ILE A 91 4.46 3.71 2.63
CA ILE A 91 3.55 3.46 1.50
C ILE A 91 3.52 4.68 0.57
N MET A 92 3.53 5.88 1.14
CA MET A 92 3.51 7.12 0.35
C MET A 92 4.75 7.23 -0.54
N GLY A 93 5.94 7.01 0.04
CA GLY A 93 7.19 6.94 -0.73
C GLY A 93 7.16 5.84 -1.78
N GLY A 94 6.60 4.67 -1.46
CA GLY A 94 6.46 3.56 -2.38
C GLY A 94 5.57 3.85 -3.58
N LEU A 95 4.38 4.43 -3.36
CA LEU A 95 3.45 4.79 -4.42
C LEU A 95 4.00 5.90 -5.32
N PHE A 96 4.55 6.95 -4.72
CA PHE A 96 5.13 8.06 -5.46
C PHE A 96 6.38 7.61 -6.24
N GLY A 97 7.25 6.83 -5.60
CA GLY A 97 8.42 6.26 -6.24
C GLY A 97 8.08 5.29 -7.36
N GLY A 98 7.08 4.45 -7.15
CA GLY A 98 6.56 3.56 -8.19
C GLY A 98 6.05 4.34 -9.40
N LEU A 99 5.30 5.41 -9.18
CA LEU A 99 4.82 6.29 -10.25
C LEU A 99 6.00 6.93 -11.04
N LEU A 100 6.97 7.50 -10.33
CA LEU A 100 8.17 8.08 -10.97
C LEU A 100 8.95 7.02 -11.74
N GLY A 101 9.14 5.83 -11.17
CA GLY A 101 9.84 4.73 -11.83
C GLY A 101 9.13 4.26 -13.11
N VAL A 102 7.79 4.22 -13.09
CA VAL A 102 6.98 3.94 -14.29
C VAL A 102 7.22 5.00 -15.37
N GLU A 103 7.12 6.28 -15.03
CA GLU A 103 7.27 7.35 -16.02
C GLU A 103 8.70 7.44 -16.57
N LEU A 104 9.73 7.20 -15.74
CA LEU A 104 11.11 7.09 -16.19
C LEU A 104 11.32 5.90 -17.13
N ALA A 105 10.81 4.72 -16.77
CA ALA A 105 10.89 3.54 -17.62
C ALA A 105 10.21 3.77 -18.97
N LYS A 106 9.00 4.32 -18.96
CA LYS A 106 8.27 4.69 -20.21
C LYS A 106 9.06 5.66 -21.08
N LYS A 107 9.68 6.66 -20.47
CA LYS A 107 10.52 7.62 -21.18
C LYS A 107 11.71 6.95 -21.87
N VAL A 108 12.37 6.01 -21.16
CA VAL A 108 13.53 5.27 -21.69
C VAL A 108 13.15 4.36 -22.86
N ILE A 109 11.99 3.65 -22.76
CA ILE A 109 11.55 2.71 -23.80
C ILE A 109 10.69 3.37 -24.90
N GLY A 110 10.43 4.68 -24.81
CA GLY A 110 9.61 5.41 -25.78
C GLY A 110 8.11 5.11 -25.71
N GLU A 111 7.60 4.54 -24.59
CA GLU A 111 6.20 4.20 -24.42
C GLU A 111 5.37 5.43 -24.01
N LYS A 112 4.34 5.76 -24.78
CA LYS A 112 3.49 6.93 -24.53
C LYS A 112 2.13 6.61 -23.92
N GLN A 113 1.73 5.33 -23.95
CA GLN A 113 0.41 4.93 -23.50
C GLN A 113 0.33 4.93 -21.96
N SER A 114 -0.86 5.24 -21.43
CA SER A 114 -1.10 5.15 -20.00
C SER A 114 -1.10 3.69 -19.55
N SER A 115 -0.37 3.41 -18.48
CA SER A 115 -0.20 2.05 -17.94
C SER A 115 -0.87 1.83 -16.60
N GLY A 116 -1.36 2.89 -15.92
CA GLY A 116 -1.74 2.87 -14.51
C GLY A 116 -3.05 2.16 -14.21
N ASP A 117 -4.05 2.24 -15.08
CA ASP A 117 -5.41 1.75 -14.77
C ASP A 117 -5.47 0.25 -14.45
N LEU A 118 -4.64 -0.56 -15.12
CA LEU A 118 -4.54 -1.99 -14.84
C LEU A 118 -3.96 -2.32 -13.45
N PHE A 119 -3.15 -1.42 -12.90
CA PHE A 119 -2.54 -1.59 -11.57
C PHE A 119 -3.41 -1.05 -10.45
N THR A 120 -4.40 -0.21 -10.73
CA THR A 120 -5.17 0.51 -9.71
C THR A 120 -5.85 -0.42 -8.72
N LEU A 121 -6.71 -1.33 -9.18
CA LEU A 121 -7.41 -2.28 -8.30
C LEU A 121 -6.45 -3.27 -7.60
N PRO A 122 -5.44 -3.85 -8.28
CA PRO A 122 -4.42 -4.66 -7.63
C PRO A 122 -3.67 -3.96 -6.51
N ILE A 123 -3.26 -2.69 -6.70
CA ILE A 123 -2.57 -1.91 -5.66
C ILE A 123 -3.49 -1.68 -4.47
N ILE A 124 -4.74 -1.24 -4.68
CA ILE A 124 -5.71 -1.03 -3.60
C ILE A 124 -5.90 -2.32 -2.79
N LEU A 125 -6.08 -3.47 -3.47
CA LEU A 125 -6.25 -4.76 -2.81
C LEU A 125 -5.00 -5.14 -2.00
N GLY A 126 -3.81 -4.93 -2.56
CA GLY A 126 -2.55 -5.18 -1.86
C GLY A 126 -2.41 -4.33 -0.60
N ILE A 127 -2.75 -3.03 -0.67
CA ILE A 127 -2.71 -2.15 0.51
C ILE A 127 -3.72 -2.62 1.57
N ILE A 128 -4.95 -2.99 1.20
CA ILE A 128 -5.97 -3.51 2.14
C ILE A 128 -5.41 -4.71 2.93
N ILE A 129 -4.83 -5.69 2.23
CA ILE A 129 -4.28 -6.89 2.87
C ILE A 129 -3.07 -6.53 3.77
N GLY A 130 -2.18 -5.65 3.31
CA GLY A 130 -1.05 -5.17 4.09
C GLY A 130 -1.50 -4.42 5.36
N ARG A 131 -2.55 -3.59 5.27
CA ARG A 131 -3.12 -2.87 6.42
C ARG A 131 -3.80 -3.78 7.43
N LEU A 132 -4.36 -4.90 6.98
CA LEU A 132 -4.82 -5.94 7.90
C LEU A 132 -3.65 -6.51 8.71
N GLY A 133 -2.48 -6.69 8.10
CA GLY A 133 -1.24 -7.07 8.79
C GLY A 133 -0.81 -6.04 9.84
N CYS A 134 -0.83 -4.76 9.49
CA CYS A 134 -0.55 -3.67 10.43
C CYS A 134 -1.53 -3.66 11.61
N PHE A 135 -2.81 -3.87 11.36
CA PHE A 135 -3.83 -3.94 12.42
C PHE A 135 -3.56 -5.10 13.38
N LEU A 136 -3.28 -6.30 12.86
CA LEU A 136 -2.98 -7.47 13.70
C LEU A 136 -1.67 -7.34 14.48
N ALA A 137 -0.71 -6.57 13.98
CA ALA A 137 0.53 -6.27 14.70
C ALA A 137 0.34 -5.28 15.87
N GLY A 138 -0.79 -4.57 15.91
CA GLY A 138 -1.10 -3.64 16.99
C GLY A 138 -0.05 -2.55 17.14
N ILE A 139 0.39 -2.30 18.37
CA ILE A 139 1.39 -1.26 18.69
C ILE A 139 2.81 -1.58 18.18
N LYS A 140 3.09 -2.81 17.75
CA LYS A 140 4.41 -3.17 17.20
C LYS A 140 4.71 -2.49 15.89
N GLU A 141 3.67 -2.10 15.16
CA GLU A 141 3.77 -1.30 13.95
C GLU A 141 3.34 0.14 14.26
N PHE A 142 4.13 1.13 13.85
CA PHE A 142 3.85 2.55 14.05
C PHE A 142 2.72 3.07 13.15
N THR A 143 1.61 2.32 13.08
CA THR A 143 0.44 2.62 12.24
C THR A 143 -0.82 2.86 13.04
N TYR A 144 -0.69 3.09 14.34
CA TYR A 144 -1.77 3.47 15.24
C TYR A 144 -1.88 5.00 15.38
N GLY A 145 -2.99 5.45 15.93
CA GLY A 145 -3.25 6.86 16.17
C GLY A 145 -3.04 7.29 17.62
N ILE A 146 -3.26 8.59 17.85
CA ILE A 146 -3.24 9.18 19.19
C ILE A 146 -4.30 8.56 20.10
N GLU A 147 -4.15 8.75 21.39
CA GLU A 147 -5.13 8.36 22.41
C GLU A 147 -6.48 9.02 22.16
N THR A 148 -7.55 8.30 22.43
CA THR A 148 -8.90 8.79 22.19
C THR A 148 -9.90 8.26 23.19
N THR A 149 -10.91 9.07 23.52
CA THR A 149 -12.11 8.65 24.26
C THR A 149 -13.28 8.34 23.34
N SER A 150 -13.06 8.35 22.02
CA SER A 150 -14.08 8.04 21.03
C SER A 150 -14.55 6.58 21.15
N PHE A 151 -15.81 6.32 20.83
CA PHE A 151 -16.36 4.96 20.75
C PHE A 151 -15.67 4.07 19.70
N LEU A 152 -14.91 4.66 18.77
CA LEU A 152 -14.08 3.96 17.79
C LEU A 152 -12.67 3.62 18.33
N GLY A 153 -12.33 4.09 19.54
CA GLY A 153 -11.05 3.77 20.17
C GLY A 153 -10.90 2.27 20.43
N MET A 154 -9.71 1.74 20.20
CA MET A 154 -9.39 0.33 20.44
C MET A 154 -8.08 0.23 21.22
N ASP A 155 -7.99 -0.74 22.13
CA ASP A 155 -6.72 -1.15 22.73
C ASP A 155 -5.96 -2.00 21.70
N LEU A 156 -4.80 -1.51 21.29
CA LEU A 156 -3.95 -2.15 20.30
C LEU A 156 -2.79 -2.94 20.94
N GLY A 157 -2.84 -3.14 22.29
CA GLY A 157 -1.92 -3.96 23.04
C GLY A 157 -1.06 -3.21 24.06
N ASP A 158 -1.37 -1.94 24.35
CA ASP A 158 -0.71 -1.13 25.37
C ASP A 158 -1.64 -0.70 26.53
N GLY A 159 -2.88 -1.19 26.53
CA GLY A 159 -3.88 -0.86 27.55
C GLY A 159 -4.51 0.52 27.37
N VAL A 160 -4.24 1.22 26.27
CA VAL A 160 -4.74 2.56 25.98
C VAL A 160 -5.65 2.53 24.76
N LEU A 161 -6.79 3.22 24.84
CA LEU A 161 -7.68 3.36 23.68
C LEU A 161 -7.07 4.35 22.66
N ARG A 162 -6.75 3.85 21.48
CA ARG A 162 -6.18 4.62 20.37
C ARG A 162 -7.04 4.57 19.14
N HIS A 163 -6.92 5.57 18.27
CA HIS A 163 -7.51 5.50 16.95
C HIS A 163 -6.89 4.35 16.14
N PRO A 164 -7.70 3.37 15.67
CA PRO A 164 -7.21 2.26 14.85
C PRO A 164 -7.04 2.69 13.40
N ILE A 165 -6.00 3.47 13.10
CA ILE A 165 -5.75 4.08 11.80
C ILE A 165 -5.75 3.06 10.66
N SER A 166 -5.19 1.87 10.91
CA SER A 166 -5.17 0.79 9.90
C SER A 166 -6.57 0.35 9.49
N LEU A 167 -7.54 0.30 10.43
CA LEU A 167 -8.92 -0.03 10.11
C LEU A 167 -9.62 1.09 9.32
N TYR A 168 -9.38 2.36 9.69
CA TYR A 168 -9.93 3.49 8.93
C TYR A 168 -9.45 3.46 7.49
N GLU A 169 -8.18 3.16 7.28
CA GLU A 169 -7.59 3.03 5.96
C GLU A 169 -8.17 1.86 5.16
N ILE A 170 -8.39 0.71 5.81
CA ILE A 170 -9.05 -0.45 5.17
C ILE A 170 -10.46 -0.07 4.70
N VAL A 171 -11.28 0.54 5.56
CA VAL A 171 -12.64 0.96 5.21
C VAL A 171 -12.63 1.92 4.03
N PHE A 172 -11.78 2.95 4.08
CA PHE A 172 -11.62 3.90 2.99
C PHE A 172 -11.24 3.20 1.66
N LEU A 173 -10.24 2.31 1.70
CA LEU A 173 -9.76 1.60 0.52
C LEU A 173 -10.78 0.63 -0.05
N VAL A 174 -11.57 -0.03 0.78
CA VAL A 174 -12.68 -0.89 0.34
C VAL A 174 -13.74 -0.06 -0.40
N LEU A 175 -14.12 1.09 0.14
CA LEU A 175 -15.04 2.01 -0.51
C LEU A 175 -14.47 2.51 -1.85
N LEU A 176 -13.22 2.93 -1.86
CA LEU A 176 -12.53 3.39 -3.06
C LEU A 176 -12.43 2.28 -4.12
N PHE A 177 -12.14 1.04 -3.70
CA PHE A 177 -12.13 -0.12 -4.60
C PHE A 177 -13.49 -0.32 -5.29
N ILE A 178 -14.58 -0.25 -4.51
CA ILE A 178 -15.94 -0.39 -5.04
C ILE A 178 -16.27 0.73 -6.04
N VAL A 179 -15.92 1.97 -5.69
CA VAL A 179 -16.12 3.15 -6.55
C VAL A 179 -15.37 2.97 -7.87
N ILE A 180 -14.06 2.71 -7.83
CA ILE A 180 -13.24 2.55 -9.03
C ILE A 180 -13.74 1.38 -9.88
N LYS A 181 -14.09 0.25 -9.26
CA LYS A 181 -14.65 -0.89 -9.97
C LYS A 181 -15.97 -0.58 -10.68
N LYS A 182 -16.82 0.29 -10.10
CA LYS A 182 -18.05 0.79 -10.76
C LYS A 182 -17.71 1.72 -11.92
N LEU A 183 -16.73 2.63 -11.75
CA LEU A 183 -16.31 3.55 -12.81
C LEU A 183 -15.72 2.79 -14.01
N GLN A 184 -14.92 1.75 -13.78
CA GLN A 184 -14.36 0.89 -14.84
C GLN A 184 -15.41 0.16 -15.69
N LYS A 185 -16.64 0.00 -15.18
CA LYS A 185 -17.75 -0.59 -15.95
C LYS A 185 -18.39 0.39 -16.95
N GLN A 186 -17.97 1.65 -16.97
CA GLN A 186 -18.49 2.67 -17.88
C GLN A 186 -17.44 2.98 -18.97
N PRO A 187 -17.33 2.13 -20.00
CA PRO A 187 -16.40 2.36 -21.11
C PRO A 187 -16.76 3.68 -21.80
N ASN A 188 -15.76 4.38 -22.31
CA ASN A 188 -15.88 5.65 -23.03
C ASN A 188 -16.23 6.90 -22.18
N ARG A 189 -16.37 6.78 -20.86
CA ARG A 189 -16.60 7.95 -20.00
C ARG A 189 -15.30 8.61 -19.55
N PHE A 190 -14.23 7.84 -19.44
CA PHE A 190 -12.95 8.28 -18.89
C PHE A 190 -11.80 7.93 -19.83
N GLU A 191 -10.84 8.85 -19.92
CA GLU A 191 -9.58 8.61 -20.63
C GLU A 191 -8.71 7.59 -19.90
N ASN A 192 -7.84 6.91 -20.65
CA ASN A 192 -6.88 5.97 -20.09
C ASN A 192 -5.99 6.65 -19.05
N GLY A 193 -5.83 6.02 -17.88
CA GLY A 193 -5.06 6.53 -16.76
C GLY A 193 -5.87 7.33 -15.74
N THR A 194 -7.15 7.61 -16.02
CA THR A 194 -8.00 8.39 -15.11
C THR A 194 -8.27 7.66 -13.80
N HIS A 195 -8.51 6.36 -13.84
CA HIS A 195 -8.78 5.58 -12.62
C HIS A 195 -7.59 5.56 -11.66
N PHE A 196 -6.38 5.49 -12.21
CA PHE A 196 -5.15 5.56 -11.42
C PHE A 196 -4.96 6.97 -10.80
N LYS A 197 -5.24 8.03 -11.56
CA LYS A 197 -5.20 9.41 -11.04
C LYS A 197 -6.20 9.61 -9.91
N ILE A 198 -7.45 9.13 -10.07
CA ILE A 198 -8.48 9.19 -9.02
C ILE A 198 -8.00 8.46 -7.76
N PHE A 199 -7.45 7.26 -7.91
CA PHE A 199 -6.89 6.51 -6.79
C PHE A 199 -5.80 7.31 -6.06
N MET A 200 -4.81 7.82 -6.79
CA MET A 200 -3.70 8.57 -6.20
C MET A 200 -4.20 9.80 -5.45
N ILE A 201 -5.05 10.63 -6.08
CA ILE A 201 -5.57 11.86 -5.46
C ILE A 201 -6.38 11.52 -4.21
N ALA A 202 -7.30 10.55 -4.30
CA ALA A 202 -8.15 10.16 -3.18
C ALA A 202 -7.34 9.55 -2.02
N TYR A 203 -6.38 8.68 -2.33
CA TYR A 203 -5.56 8.03 -1.30
C TYR A 203 -4.59 9.01 -0.63
N PHE A 204 -3.90 9.87 -1.40
CA PHE A 204 -3.02 10.88 -0.81
C PHE A 204 -3.81 11.91 0.00
N GLY A 205 -4.99 12.32 -0.47
CA GLY A 205 -5.89 13.19 0.31
C GLY A 205 -6.34 12.55 1.62
N PHE A 206 -6.75 11.27 1.58
CA PHE A 206 -7.08 10.52 2.80
C PHE A 206 -5.88 10.44 3.75
N ARG A 207 -4.69 10.09 3.24
CA ARG A 207 -3.48 10.01 4.06
C ARG A 207 -3.13 11.35 4.72
N PHE A 208 -3.26 12.44 4.00
CA PHE A 208 -3.07 13.78 4.57
C PHE A 208 -4.04 14.05 5.71
N CYS A 209 -5.33 13.75 5.54
CA CYS A 209 -6.34 13.95 6.59
C CYS A 209 -6.11 13.06 7.82
N ILE A 210 -5.77 11.76 7.59
CA ILE A 210 -5.63 10.80 8.69
C ILE A 210 -4.36 11.03 9.51
N GLU A 211 -3.34 11.72 8.96
CA GLU A 211 -2.09 12.01 9.68
C GLU A 211 -2.32 12.90 10.90
N PHE A 212 -3.39 13.72 10.92
CA PHE A 212 -3.77 14.50 12.09
C PHE A 212 -4.31 13.65 13.26
N LEU A 213 -4.63 12.39 13.03
CA LEU A 213 -5.06 11.45 14.06
C LEU A 213 -3.94 10.47 14.46
N LYS A 214 -2.74 10.64 13.92
CA LYS A 214 -1.56 9.78 14.16
C LYS A 214 -0.49 10.46 15.05
#